data_282c81df536f4ababd642dee75cf2080
#
_entry.id   282c81df536f4ababd642dee75cf2080
#
_cell.length_a   1.000
_cell.length_b   1.000
_cell.length_c   1.000
_cell.angle_alpha   90.00
_cell.angle_beta   90.00
_cell.angle_gamma   90.00
#
_symmetry.space_group_name_H-M   'P 1'
#
loop_
_entity.id
_entity.type
_entity.pdbx_description
1 polymer ?
#
loop_
_entity_poly.entity_id
_entity_poly.type
_entity_poly.pdbx_seq_one_letter_code
_entity_poly.pdbx_strand_id
1 'polypeptide(L)'
;MNSNIIPIFFACDNGFVKYTMVSLKSLMMNADRDRQYNIHILNTGIDDDKKQVVLDMADDVFHIYFNDVTEYLKELEKRLPLRDYYSYTTYYRLFLAEMFPEYEKALYIDSDTVVLGDISELFDYDIGDNYVGASCDPVVSQADIFGNYAEQVLDIDRNHYFNAGVLVLNINQFREQDILGQFVELLHAYTFVVAQDQDYLNIICKNHVYWIDPKWNSETFGKLACDEEDICLIHYNLAAKPWHYEDCKLAKYFWQYAKETTVYDEIKDVLNNFTREDEEQDKKYGENLYKLAHDEIHNENNYKNICDRSQVQSRQRREIVEKIEQYEREGRFDEDVEDDPPSRVLLPEEIDYTSNKFLKKFRTRYAFKFARWYLNSMIREKKVIIKGYEGVENFKALNSGAVITCNHFNAYDSFAMELVYDKAQQQSRKLYRIIKEGNYTSFPGFYGFLMRNCNTLPLSSNMDTMKKFISAVNKLLSEGNFILIYPEQSMWWNYRKPKPLKTGAYKFAARNNVPVLPVFMTMQDSDIIDSDGFPVQEYTIHVAPPIYPDASKSEHENAMIMMKENYRLWKDIYEKVYDEKLTYTCGMNFENSEFYKEFFNDNEELSEQV
;
A
#
# COMPACT_ATOMS: atom_id res chain seq x y z
N MET A 1 40.76 -1.24 11.29
CA MET A 1 40.27 -2.64 11.35
C MET A 1 41.24 -3.53 10.61
N ASN A 2 41.44 -4.78 11.04
CA ASN A 2 42.37 -5.69 10.34
C ASN A 2 41.85 -5.93 8.93
N SER A 3 42.49 -5.32 7.94
CA SER A 3 42.16 -5.45 6.49
C SER A 3 42.39 -6.86 5.92
N ASN A 4 42.68 -7.83 6.77
CA ASN A 4 43.06 -9.19 6.39
C ASN A 4 41.99 -10.26 6.67
N ILE A 5 40.86 -9.92 7.31
CA ILE A 5 39.79 -10.87 7.63
C ILE A 5 38.66 -10.74 6.64
N ILE A 6 38.27 -11.85 6.01
CA ILE A 6 37.16 -11.93 5.06
C ILE A 6 35.98 -12.65 5.73
N PRO A 7 34.86 -11.96 6.02
CA PRO A 7 33.65 -12.58 6.52
C PRO A 7 32.86 -13.21 5.35
N ILE A 8 32.54 -14.50 5.48
CA ILE A 8 31.77 -15.27 4.50
C ILE A 8 30.59 -15.92 5.21
N PHE A 9 29.41 -15.73 4.66
CA PHE A 9 28.15 -16.23 5.20
C PHE A 9 27.57 -17.32 4.32
N PHE A 10 27.18 -18.43 4.95
CA PHE A 10 26.34 -19.47 4.40
C PHE A 10 25.03 -19.54 5.18
N ALA A 11 23.97 -20.02 4.54
CA ALA A 11 22.71 -20.34 5.20
C ALA A 11 22.34 -21.78 4.91
N CYS A 12 22.07 -22.59 5.92
CA CYS A 12 21.60 -23.95 5.72
C CYS A 12 20.72 -24.46 6.87
N ASP A 13 19.93 -25.44 6.57
CA ASP A 13 19.20 -26.26 7.54
C ASP A 13 19.94 -27.60 7.80
N ASN A 14 19.37 -28.40 8.69
CA ASN A 14 19.94 -29.67 9.11
C ASN A 14 20.12 -30.70 7.96
N GLY A 15 19.31 -30.59 6.90
CA GLY A 15 19.41 -31.46 5.72
C GLY A 15 20.49 -31.03 4.74
N PHE A 16 20.80 -29.73 4.69
CA PHE A 16 21.73 -29.14 3.74
C PHE A 16 23.18 -29.05 4.24
N VAL A 17 23.46 -29.28 5.53
CA VAL A 17 24.80 -29.19 6.13
C VAL A 17 25.85 -29.98 5.31
N LYS A 18 25.54 -31.18 4.86
CA LYS A 18 26.46 -32.03 4.07
C LYS A 18 26.87 -31.39 2.73
N TYR A 19 26.00 -30.64 2.09
CA TYR A 19 26.30 -29.92 0.84
C TYR A 19 27.10 -28.65 1.12
N THR A 20 26.75 -27.93 2.22
CA THR A 20 27.54 -26.80 2.73
C THR A 20 28.99 -27.24 3.00
N MET A 21 29.22 -28.45 3.54
CA MET A 21 30.57 -28.98 3.76
C MET A 21 31.35 -29.14 2.44
N VAL A 22 30.72 -29.53 1.34
CA VAL A 22 31.36 -29.62 0.02
C VAL A 22 31.73 -28.25 -0.51
N SER A 23 30.81 -27.28 -0.40
CA SER A 23 31.07 -25.89 -0.78
C SER A 23 32.22 -25.30 0.04
N LEU A 24 32.18 -25.45 1.37
CA LEU A 24 33.23 -25.00 2.28
C LEU A 24 34.57 -25.68 1.97
N LYS A 25 34.60 -26.99 1.71
CA LYS A 25 35.81 -27.70 1.37
C LYS A 25 36.44 -27.17 0.10
N SER A 26 35.63 -26.94 -0.96
CA SER A 26 36.09 -26.35 -2.20
C SER A 26 36.69 -24.95 -1.99
N LEU A 27 36.02 -24.12 -1.20
CA LEU A 27 36.51 -22.80 -0.84
C LEU A 27 37.86 -22.87 -0.13
N MET A 28 37.98 -23.69 0.91
CA MET A 28 39.19 -23.81 1.72
C MET A 28 40.40 -24.33 0.91
N MET A 29 40.15 -25.15 -0.12
CA MET A 29 41.22 -25.71 -0.97
C MET A 29 41.75 -24.73 -2.01
N ASN A 30 40.95 -23.72 -2.41
CA ASN A 30 41.29 -22.79 -3.48
C ASN A 30 41.55 -21.34 -2.98
N ALA A 31 41.28 -21.05 -1.72
CA ALA A 31 41.46 -19.70 -1.15
C ALA A 31 42.93 -19.36 -0.87
N ASP A 32 43.26 -18.06 -0.97
CA ASP A 32 44.56 -17.54 -0.53
C ASP A 32 44.75 -17.74 0.98
N ARG A 33 45.78 -18.50 1.37
CA ARG A 33 46.06 -18.81 2.78
C ARG A 33 46.87 -17.74 3.51
N ASP A 34 47.25 -16.65 2.85
CA ASP A 34 47.82 -15.45 3.49
C ASP A 34 46.74 -14.52 4.09
N ARG A 35 45.48 -14.81 3.83
CA ARG A 35 44.29 -14.14 4.38
C ARG A 35 43.71 -14.96 5.54
N GLN A 36 42.78 -14.34 6.29
CA GLN A 36 42.00 -14.98 7.36
C GLN A 36 40.50 -14.95 6.99
N TYR A 37 39.79 -16.02 7.28
CA TYR A 37 38.40 -16.19 6.89
C TYR A 37 37.53 -16.47 8.10
N ASN A 38 36.52 -15.63 8.36
CA ASN A 38 35.47 -15.90 9.32
C ASN A 38 34.25 -16.46 8.56
N ILE A 39 34.01 -17.75 8.73
CA ILE A 39 32.91 -18.47 8.09
C ILE A 39 31.73 -18.52 9.07
N HIS A 40 30.65 -17.88 8.73
CA HIS A 40 29.41 -17.84 9.50
C HIS A 40 28.35 -18.71 8.86
N ILE A 41 27.83 -19.70 9.58
CA ILE A 41 26.73 -20.55 9.12
C ILE A 41 25.46 -20.14 9.85
N LEU A 42 24.56 -19.49 9.12
CA LEU A 42 23.27 -19.02 9.63
C LEU A 42 22.29 -20.21 9.65
N ASN A 43 21.63 -20.41 10.77
CA ASN A 43 20.72 -21.55 10.96
C ASN A 43 19.65 -21.28 12.01
N THR A 44 18.62 -22.11 12.05
CA THR A 44 17.56 -22.11 13.08
C THR A 44 17.56 -23.37 13.94
N GLY A 45 18.53 -24.26 13.73
CA GLY A 45 18.67 -25.51 14.48
C GLY A 45 19.31 -26.58 13.62
N ILE A 46 20.59 -26.85 13.90
CA ILE A 46 21.37 -27.95 13.33
C ILE A 46 21.78 -28.86 14.47
N ASP A 47 21.72 -30.16 14.27
CA ASP A 47 22.12 -31.17 15.25
C ASP A 47 23.60 -30.99 15.68
N ASP A 48 23.88 -31.14 16.97
CA ASP A 48 25.20 -30.84 17.51
C ASP A 48 26.32 -31.75 16.95
N ASP A 49 26.02 -32.99 16.61
CA ASP A 49 26.93 -33.89 15.97
C ASP A 49 27.33 -33.40 14.56
N LYS A 50 26.39 -32.88 13.80
CA LYS A 50 26.63 -32.27 12.48
C LYS A 50 27.41 -30.96 12.59
N LYS A 51 27.09 -30.11 13.59
CA LYS A 51 27.89 -28.93 13.87
C LYS A 51 29.33 -29.26 14.16
N GLN A 52 29.58 -30.30 14.97
CA GLN A 52 30.93 -30.69 15.34
C GLN A 52 31.75 -31.14 14.11
N VAL A 53 31.13 -31.91 13.20
CA VAL A 53 31.83 -32.35 11.96
C VAL A 53 32.24 -31.16 11.08
N VAL A 54 31.43 -30.11 11.02
CA VAL A 54 31.78 -28.86 10.31
C VAL A 54 32.86 -28.09 11.04
N LEU A 55 32.75 -27.97 12.39
CA LEU A 55 33.73 -27.25 13.20
C LEU A 55 35.13 -27.94 13.13
N ASP A 56 35.18 -29.26 12.97
CA ASP A 56 36.43 -30.02 12.80
C ASP A 56 37.14 -29.69 11.48
N MET A 57 36.48 -28.98 10.53
CA MET A 57 37.11 -28.46 9.31
C MET A 57 37.94 -27.21 9.55
N ALA A 58 37.72 -26.48 10.66
CA ALA A 58 38.41 -25.24 10.97
C ALA A 58 39.94 -25.46 11.14
N ASP A 59 40.72 -24.42 10.80
CA ASP A 59 42.17 -24.43 10.97
C ASP A 59 42.67 -23.03 11.37
N ASP A 60 43.97 -22.77 11.32
CA ASP A 60 44.58 -21.47 11.69
C ASP A 60 44.18 -20.33 10.74
N VAL A 61 43.60 -20.63 9.58
CA VAL A 61 43.20 -19.68 8.52
C VAL A 61 41.67 -19.48 8.45
N PHE A 62 40.94 -20.58 8.69
CA PHE A 62 39.50 -20.62 8.58
C PHE A 62 38.84 -20.81 9.96
N HIS A 63 38.13 -19.81 10.42
CA HIS A 63 37.37 -19.82 11.67
C HIS A 63 35.89 -19.99 11.39
N ILE A 64 35.27 -21.05 11.92
CA ILE A 64 33.87 -21.41 11.60
C ILE A 64 32.98 -21.13 12.81
N TYR A 65 31.85 -20.49 12.56
CA TYR A 65 30.87 -20.10 13.55
C TYR A 65 29.46 -20.50 13.12
N PHE A 66 28.67 -21.06 14.03
CA PHE A 66 27.24 -21.25 13.83
C PHE A 66 26.46 -20.10 14.51
N ASN A 67 25.57 -19.46 13.75
CA ASN A 67 24.81 -18.33 14.21
C ASN A 67 23.32 -18.63 14.10
N ASP A 68 22.61 -18.57 15.23
CA ASP A 68 21.17 -18.81 15.31
C ASP A 68 20.40 -17.54 14.92
N VAL A 69 19.53 -17.66 13.91
CA VAL A 69 18.70 -16.56 13.40
C VAL A 69 17.22 -16.68 13.82
N THR A 70 16.89 -17.60 14.72
CA THR A 70 15.51 -17.90 15.13
C THR A 70 14.76 -16.67 15.62
N GLU A 71 15.41 -15.82 16.44
CA GLU A 71 14.76 -14.63 16.97
C GLU A 71 14.39 -13.61 15.89
N TYR A 72 15.22 -13.46 14.87
CA TYR A 72 14.98 -12.55 13.75
C TYR A 72 13.83 -13.03 12.85
N LEU A 73 13.62 -14.33 12.73
CA LEU A 73 12.53 -14.91 11.94
C LEU A 73 11.17 -14.83 12.62
N LYS A 74 11.10 -14.90 13.95
CA LYS A 74 9.84 -15.06 14.71
C LYS A 74 8.75 -14.05 14.32
N GLU A 75 9.11 -12.82 14.05
CA GLU A 75 8.14 -11.77 13.68
C GLU A 75 7.69 -11.87 12.23
N LEU A 76 8.52 -12.39 11.35
CA LEU A 76 8.30 -12.42 9.91
C LEU A 76 7.80 -13.78 9.39
N GLU A 77 8.07 -14.88 10.08
CA GLU A 77 7.82 -16.26 9.64
C GLU A 77 6.40 -16.50 9.09
N LYS A 78 5.38 -15.92 9.71
CA LYS A 78 3.97 -16.10 9.28
C LYS A 78 3.62 -15.41 7.98
N ARG A 79 4.48 -14.56 7.46
CA ARG A 79 4.28 -13.72 6.28
C ARG A 79 5.21 -14.07 5.13
N LEU A 80 6.33 -14.72 5.45
CA LEU A 80 7.31 -15.10 4.44
C LEU A 80 6.72 -16.16 3.50
N PRO A 81 6.67 -15.92 2.19
CA PRO A 81 6.22 -16.92 1.24
C PRO A 81 7.24 -18.07 1.18
N LEU A 82 6.75 -19.29 1.31
CA LEU A 82 7.53 -20.52 1.09
C LEU A 82 6.91 -21.34 -0.01
N ARG A 83 7.75 -22.02 -0.78
CA ARG A 83 7.29 -22.80 -1.92
C ARG A 83 8.28 -23.87 -2.32
N ASP A 84 7.78 -25.05 -2.69
CA ASP A 84 8.52 -26.17 -3.30
C ASP A 84 9.79 -26.54 -2.50
N TYR A 85 10.98 -26.35 -3.07
CA TYR A 85 12.28 -26.61 -2.45
C TYR A 85 12.89 -25.38 -1.75
N TYR A 86 12.17 -24.25 -1.66
CA TYR A 86 12.67 -23.11 -0.91
C TYR A 86 12.37 -23.25 0.58
N SER A 87 13.36 -22.87 1.41
CA SER A 87 13.26 -22.86 2.86
C SER A 87 13.40 -21.43 3.40
N TYR A 88 13.15 -21.23 4.69
CA TYR A 88 13.41 -19.94 5.33
C TYR A 88 14.89 -19.50 5.26
N THR A 89 15.82 -20.40 4.97
CA THR A 89 17.26 -20.09 4.88
C THR A 89 17.57 -19.04 3.83
N THR A 90 16.77 -18.92 2.75
CA THR A 90 16.95 -17.90 1.72
C THR A 90 16.80 -16.48 2.24
N TYR A 91 15.99 -16.27 3.30
CA TYR A 91 15.79 -14.97 3.91
C TYR A 91 16.87 -14.57 4.90
N TYR A 92 17.72 -15.49 5.37
CA TYR A 92 18.72 -15.20 6.43
C TYR A 92 19.71 -14.12 6.01
N ARG A 93 20.00 -14.01 4.70
CA ARG A 93 20.90 -12.97 4.15
C ARG A 93 20.44 -11.55 4.41
N LEU A 94 19.15 -11.32 4.70
CA LEU A 94 18.59 -10.00 4.98
C LEU A 94 18.92 -9.48 6.39
N PHE A 95 19.24 -10.38 7.32
CA PHE A 95 19.51 -10.02 8.72
C PHE A 95 20.99 -9.70 9.00
N LEU A 96 21.88 -9.91 8.04
CA LEU A 96 23.33 -9.84 8.23
C LEU A 96 23.80 -8.49 8.76
N ALA A 97 23.22 -7.41 8.26
CA ALA A 97 23.65 -6.07 8.65
C ALA A 97 23.29 -5.72 10.10
N GLU A 98 22.23 -6.29 10.66
CA GLU A 98 21.85 -6.12 12.05
C GLU A 98 22.60 -7.08 12.98
N MET A 99 22.79 -8.34 12.54
CA MET A 99 23.45 -9.38 13.33
C MET A 99 24.95 -9.13 13.50
N PHE A 100 25.60 -8.51 12.52
CA PHE A 100 27.05 -8.36 12.44
C PHE A 100 27.48 -6.90 12.21
N PRO A 101 27.22 -6.01 13.17
CA PRO A 101 27.51 -4.59 13.03
C PRO A 101 29.01 -4.27 12.94
N GLU A 102 29.89 -5.22 13.28
CA GLU A 102 31.34 -5.10 13.20
C GLU A 102 31.89 -5.18 11.77
N TYR A 103 31.13 -5.77 10.81
CA TYR A 103 31.55 -5.87 9.42
C TYR A 103 31.05 -4.69 8.58
N GLU A 104 31.89 -4.21 7.68
CA GLU A 104 31.57 -3.18 6.70
C GLU A 104 31.20 -3.80 5.35
N LYS A 105 31.79 -4.97 5.03
CA LYS A 105 31.62 -5.71 3.80
C LYS A 105 31.69 -7.20 4.09
N ALA A 106 30.94 -8.02 3.35
CA ALA A 106 30.90 -9.47 3.51
C ALA A 106 30.61 -10.18 2.19
N LEU A 107 30.91 -11.47 2.14
CA LEU A 107 30.40 -12.36 1.09
C LEU A 107 29.23 -13.19 1.64
N TYR A 108 28.21 -13.38 0.83
CA TYR A 108 27.17 -14.38 1.04
C TYR A 108 27.24 -15.41 -0.09
N ILE A 109 27.20 -16.69 0.25
CA ILE A 109 27.33 -17.80 -0.70
C ILE A 109 26.30 -18.86 -0.34
N ASP A 110 25.47 -19.27 -1.31
CA ASP A 110 24.51 -20.36 -1.13
C ASP A 110 25.23 -21.70 -0.96
N SER A 111 24.62 -22.61 -0.21
CA SER A 111 25.21 -23.90 0.20
C SER A 111 25.36 -24.93 -0.93
N ASP A 112 24.73 -24.69 -2.07
CA ASP A 112 24.74 -25.53 -3.28
C ASP A 112 25.76 -25.04 -4.34
N THR A 113 26.89 -24.58 -3.87
CA THR A 113 27.98 -24.04 -4.70
C THR A 113 29.26 -24.86 -4.62
N VAL A 114 30.16 -24.65 -5.58
CA VAL A 114 31.54 -25.13 -5.56
C VAL A 114 32.46 -24.00 -5.98
N VAL A 115 33.39 -23.63 -5.13
CA VAL A 115 34.36 -22.57 -5.35
C VAL A 115 35.63 -23.18 -6.01
N LEU A 116 36.01 -22.68 -7.18
CA LEU A 116 37.15 -23.12 -7.98
C LEU A 116 38.29 -22.09 -8.02
N GLY A 117 37.96 -20.82 -7.83
CA GLY A 117 38.92 -19.72 -7.79
C GLY A 117 39.25 -19.27 -6.37
N ASP A 118 40.17 -18.31 -6.24
CA ASP A 118 40.47 -17.69 -4.96
C ASP A 118 39.36 -16.72 -4.55
N ILE A 119 38.59 -17.06 -3.52
CA ILE A 119 37.44 -16.30 -3.06
C ILE A 119 37.82 -14.91 -2.55
N SER A 120 39.08 -14.66 -2.19
CA SER A 120 39.54 -13.34 -1.79
C SER A 120 39.50 -12.34 -2.94
N GLU A 121 39.67 -12.77 -4.19
CA GLU A 121 39.51 -11.93 -5.37
C GLU A 121 38.09 -11.39 -5.50
N LEU A 122 37.06 -12.23 -5.19
CA LEU A 122 35.68 -11.79 -5.17
C LEU A 122 35.43 -10.76 -4.06
N PHE A 123 35.99 -10.99 -2.88
CA PHE A 123 35.87 -10.05 -1.77
C PHE A 123 36.55 -8.70 -2.09
N ASP A 124 37.65 -8.70 -2.83
CA ASP A 124 38.41 -7.49 -3.14
C ASP A 124 37.77 -6.59 -4.21
N TYR A 125 36.65 -7.00 -4.86
CA TYR A 125 35.92 -6.08 -5.73
C TYR A 125 35.50 -4.82 -4.97
N ASP A 126 35.89 -3.66 -5.48
CA ASP A 126 35.40 -2.38 -4.97
C ASP A 126 34.02 -2.10 -5.55
N ILE A 127 32.99 -2.30 -4.75
CA ILE A 127 31.60 -2.07 -5.16
C ILE A 127 31.12 -0.65 -4.88
N GLY A 128 31.98 0.23 -4.35
CA GLY A 128 31.67 1.63 -4.05
C GLY A 128 30.44 1.79 -3.15
N ASP A 129 29.54 2.70 -3.52
CA ASP A 129 28.29 2.95 -2.79
C ASP A 129 27.14 2.01 -3.19
N ASN A 130 27.39 0.99 -4.01
CA ASN A 130 26.38 0.00 -4.33
C ASN A 130 26.02 -0.83 -3.08
N TYR A 131 24.79 -1.34 -3.03
CA TYR A 131 24.32 -2.17 -1.92
C TYR A 131 24.87 -3.59 -2.04
N VAL A 132 24.90 -4.09 -3.27
CA VAL A 132 25.39 -5.45 -3.59
C VAL A 132 26.30 -5.45 -4.82
N GLY A 133 27.27 -6.38 -4.81
CA GLY A 133 27.92 -6.87 -6.00
C GLY A 133 27.33 -8.24 -6.35
N ALA A 134 26.78 -8.42 -7.54
CA ALA A 134 26.10 -9.63 -7.97
C ALA A 134 26.19 -9.84 -9.48
N SER A 135 25.99 -11.08 -9.96
CA SER A 135 25.91 -11.39 -11.39
C SER A 135 24.46 -11.52 -11.85
N CYS A 136 24.23 -11.26 -13.15
CA CYS A 136 22.92 -11.46 -13.76
C CYS A 136 22.47 -12.93 -13.65
N ASP A 137 21.19 -13.15 -13.34
CA ASP A 137 20.57 -14.47 -13.26
C ASP A 137 20.34 -15.03 -14.67
N PRO A 138 20.97 -16.15 -15.05
CA PRO A 138 20.82 -16.72 -16.39
C PRO A 138 19.44 -17.37 -16.62
N VAL A 139 18.73 -17.77 -15.57
CA VAL A 139 17.36 -18.30 -15.70
C VAL A 139 16.43 -17.18 -16.16
N VAL A 140 16.54 -15.99 -15.54
CA VAL A 140 15.73 -14.83 -15.90
C VAL A 140 16.13 -14.25 -17.25
N SER A 141 17.44 -14.14 -17.52
CA SER A 141 17.90 -13.53 -18.78
C SER A 141 17.70 -14.42 -20.01
N GLN A 142 17.72 -15.76 -19.87
CA GLN A 142 17.66 -16.71 -21.01
C GLN A 142 16.28 -17.35 -21.22
N ALA A 143 15.41 -17.42 -20.20
CA ALA A 143 14.08 -18.00 -20.33
C ALA A 143 13.00 -16.89 -20.43
N ASP A 144 12.33 -16.81 -21.59
CA ASP A 144 11.38 -15.74 -21.91
C ASP A 144 10.30 -15.50 -20.84
N ILE A 145 9.78 -16.58 -20.23
CA ILE A 145 8.75 -16.45 -19.21
C ILE A 145 9.23 -15.69 -17.99
N PHE A 146 10.45 -15.96 -17.52
CA PHE A 146 11.02 -15.30 -16.35
C PHE A 146 11.56 -13.92 -16.69
N GLY A 147 12.08 -13.71 -17.91
CA GLY A 147 12.42 -12.39 -18.41
C GLY A 147 11.20 -11.48 -18.49
N ASN A 148 10.09 -11.98 -19.03
CA ASN A 148 8.83 -11.25 -19.07
C ASN A 148 8.28 -10.97 -17.66
N TYR A 149 8.45 -11.90 -16.71
CA TYR A 149 8.10 -11.69 -15.31
C TYR A 149 8.90 -10.53 -14.72
N ALA A 150 10.22 -10.53 -14.87
CA ALA A 150 11.07 -9.44 -14.37
C ALA A 150 10.65 -8.06 -14.96
N GLU A 151 10.38 -8.00 -16.26
CA GLU A 151 10.07 -6.74 -16.97
C GLU A 151 8.64 -6.25 -16.73
N GLN A 152 7.64 -7.15 -16.70
CA GLN A 152 6.22 -6.79 -16.64
C GLN A 152 5.63 -6.83 -15.23
N VAL A 153 6.27 -7.53 -14.28
CA VAL A 153 5.81 -7.61 -12.90
C VAL A 153 6.68 -6.82 -11.95
N LEU A 154 8.03 -6.93 -12.07
CA LEU A 154 8.98 -6.27 -11.16
C LEU A 154 9.49 -4.91 -11.69
N ASP A 155 9.23 -4.59 -12.96
CA ASP A 155 9.78 -3.41 -13.66
C ASP A 155 11.32 -3.41 -13.68
N ILE A 156 11.93 -4.58 -13.89
CA ILE A 156 13.37 -4.79 -13.96
C ILE A 156 13.74 -5.41 -15.31
N ASP A 157 14.70 -4.80 -16.04
CA ASP A 157 15.24 -5.39 -17.25
C ASP A 157 15.81 -6.78 -16.96
N ARG A 158 15.51 -7.80 -17.79
CA ARG A 158 15.94 -9.19 -17.59
C ARG A 158 17.45 -9.37 -17.47
N ASN A 159 18.24 -8.48 -18.08
CA ASN A 159 19.70 -8.52 -18.00
C ASN A 159 20.25 -7.75 -16.79
N HIS A 160 19.36 -7.07 -16.05
CA HIS A 160 19.65 -6.36 -14.81
C HIS A 160 18.88 -6.97 -13.61
N TYR A 161 18.54 -8.24 -13.71
CA TYR A 161 18.02 -9.03 -12.60
C TYR A 161 19.12 -9.96 -12.10
N PHE A 162 19.57 -9.81 -10.85
CA PHE A 162 20.68 -10.57 -10.32
C PHE A 162 20.24 -11.82 -9.58
N ASN A 163 21.11 -12.85 -9.59
CA ASN A 163 20.97 -14.02 -8.75
C ASN A 163 21.50 -13.72 -7.34
N ALA A 164 20.69 -14.04 -6.31
CA ALA A 164 21.00 -13.74 -4.92
C ALA A 164 21.85 -14.78 -4.20
N GLY A 165 22.25 -15.87 -4.86
CA GLY A 165 23.04 -16.98 -4.25
C GLY A 165 24.51 -16.68 -4.05
N VAL A 166 25.07 -15.69 -4.75
CA VAL A 166 26.46 -15.23 -4.55
C VAL A 166 26.47 -13.70 -4.55
N LEU A 167 26.77 -13.11 -3.40
CA LEU A 167 26.70 -11.67 -3.20
C LEU A 167 27.96 -11.12 -2.52
N VAL A 168 28.44 -10.00 -3.01
CA VAL A 168 29.33 -9.10 -2.28
C VAL A 168 28.44 -8.06 -1.60
N LEU A 169 28.31 -8.11 -0.28
CA LEU A 169 27.39 -7.26 0.48
C LEU A 169 28.12 -6.05 1.04
N ASN A 170 27.60 -4.86 0.77
CA ASN A 170 27.98 -3.62 1.46
C ASN A 170 27.14 -3.50 2.73
N ILE A 171 27.66 -4.06 3.83
CA ILE A 171 26.96 -4.13 5.11
C ILE A 171 26.68 -2.72 5.67
N ASN A 172 27.56 -1.75 5.41
CA ASN A 172 27.33 -0.35 5.79
C ASN A 172 26.11 0.22 5.07
N GLN A 173 26.02 0.04 3.75
CA GLN A 173 24.87 0.53 2.98
C GLN A 173 23.58 -0.21 3.37
N PHE A 174 23.63 -1.50 3.69
CA PHE A 174 22.47 -2.23 4.19
C PHE A 174 21.89 -1.62 5.46
N ARG A 175 22.76 -1.15 6.39
CA ARG A 175 22.33 -0.45 7.60
C ARG A 175 21.88 0.98 7.33
N GLU A 176 22.67 1.76 6.60
CA GLU A 176 22.40 3.18 6.32
C GLU A 176 21.08 3.37 5.58
N GLN A 177 20.74 2.44 4.69
CA GLN A 177 19.53 2.47 3.87
C GLN A 177 18.39 1.63 4.47
N ASP A 178 18.60 1.01 5.63
CA ASP A 178 17.60 0.16 6.29
C ASP A 178 16.99 -0.90 5.34
N ILE A 179 17.85 -1.70 4.70
CA ILE A 179 17.40 -2.69 3.70
C ILE A 179 16.40 -3.69 4.29
N LEU A 180 16.58 -4.07 5.56
CA LEU A 180 15.64 -4.95 6.25
C LEU A 180 14.27 -4.27 6.45
N GLY A 181 14.24 -3.00 6.85
CA GLY A 181 13.01 -2.23 6.96
C GLY A 181 12.29 -2.11 5.61
N GLN A 182 13.02 -1.77 4.53
CA GLN A 182 12.46 -1.74 3.18
C GLN A 182 11.89 -3.10 2.74
N PHE A 183 12.57 -4.21 3.07
CA PHE A 183 12.05 -5.56 2.81
C PHE A 183 10.74 -5.81 3.56
N VAL A 184 10.66 -5.46 4.84
CA VAL A 184 9.45 -5.63 5.66
C VAL A 184 8.29 -4.80 5.11
N GLU A 185 8.52 -3.55 4.73
CA GLU A 185 7.52 -2.69 4.10
C GLU A 185 7.02 -3.28 2.78
N LEU A 186 7.94 -3.72 1.91
CA LEU A 186 7.60 -4.31 0.63
C LEU A 186 6.84 -5.63 0.79
N LEU A 187 7.23 -6.48 1.77
CA LEU A 187 6.51 -7.71 2.13
C LEU A 187 5.07 -7.43 2.61
N HIS A 188 4.85 -6.31 3.29
CA HIS A 188 3.50 -5.87 3.67
C HIS A 188 2.68 -5.38 2.48
N ALA A 189 3.32 -4.74 1.51
CA ALA A 189 2.68 -4.16 0.34
C ALA A 189 2.37 -5.21 -0.73
N TYR A 190 3.28 -6.17 -0.96
CA TYR A 190 3.14 -7.17 -2.01
C TYR A 190 3.87 -8.47 -1.66
N THR A 191 3.28 -9.62 -2.01
CA THR A 191 3.90 -10.94 -1.81
C THR A 191 4.37 -11.50 -3.15
N PHE A 192 5.70 -11.54 -3.35
CA PHE A 192 6.29 -12.16 -4.53
C PHE A 192 6.36 -13.69 -4.37
N VAL A 193 5.86 -14.40 -5.37
CA VAL A 193 5.68 -15.87 -5.31
C VAL A 193 6.59 -16.64 -6.28
N VAL A 194 7.38 -15.95 -7.12
CA VAL A 194 8.23 -16.59 -8.13
C VAL A 194 9.63 -16.86 -7.59
N ALA A 195 10.39 -15.85 -7.23
CA ALA A 195 11.77 -16.01 -6.72
C ALA A 195 11.95 -15.48 -5.28
N GLN A 196 10.86 -15.27 -4.57
CA GLN A 196 10.83 -14.99 -3.13
C GLN A 196 11.77 -13.83 -2.72
N ASP A 197 12.75 -14.09 -1.81
CA ASP A 197 13.68 -13.08 -1.32
C ASP A 197 14.52 -12.44 -2.44
N GLN A 198 14.83 -13.16 -3.50
CA GLN A 198 15.55 -12.63 -4.65
C GLN A 198 14.75 -11.54 -5.38
N ASP A 199 13.42 -11.67 -5.51
CA ASP A 199 12.55 -10.64 -6.09
C ASP A 199 12.59 -9.35 -5.24
N TYR A 200 12.47 -9.49 -3.92
CA TYR A 200 12.54 -8.34 -3.00
C TYR A 200 13.89 -7.64 -3.09
N LEU A 201 14.99 -8.40 -3.05
CA LEU A 201 16.34 -7.83 -3.13
C LEU A 201 16.57 -7.11 -4.46
N ASN A 202 16.12 -7.68 -5.59
CA ASN A 202 16.24 -7.05 -6.89
C ASN A 202 15.49 -5.72 -6.99
N ILE A 203 14.31 -5.61 -6.35
CA ILE A 203 13.55 -4.36 -6.30
C ILE A 203 14.26 -3.33 -5.40
N ILE A 204 14.66 -3.73 -4.19
CA ILE A 204 15.28 -2.83 -3.20
C ILE A 204 16.63 -2.34 -3.68
N CYS A 205 17.43 -3.23 -4.26
CA CYS A 205 18.77 -2.90 -4.76
C CYS A 205 18.77 -2.31 -6.19
N LYS A 206 17.60 -2.09 -6.81
CA LYS A 206 17.49 -1.53 -8.17
C LYS A 206 18.33 -0.26 -8.28
N ASN A 207 19.21 -0.20 -9.31
CA ASN A 207 20.19 0.86 -9.55
C ASN A 207 21.38 0.95 -8.54
N HIS A 208 21.48 0.03 -7.59
CA HIS A 208 22.57 -0.04 -6.61
C HIS A 208 23.27 -1.40 -6.62
N VAL A 209 23.42 -1.99 -7.81
CA VAL A 209 24.09 -3.26 -8.06
C VAL A 209 25.41 -2.99 -8.78
N TYR A 210 26.51 -3.47 -8.22
CA TYR A 210 27.77 -3.59 -8.94
C TYR A 210 27.78 -4.94 -9.67
N TRP A 211 27.85 -4.92 -10.98
CA TRP A 211 27.79 -6.15 -11.79
C TRP A 211 29.15 -6.83 -11.79
N ILE A 212 29.27 -7.95 -11.04
CA ILE A 212 30.48 -8.77 -11.00
C ILE A 212 30.56 -9.66 -12.23
N ASP A 213 31.79 -10.12 -12.52
CA ASP A 213 32.03 -11.08 -13.61
C ASP A 213 31.23 -12.39 -13.35
N PRO A 214 30.44 -12.89 -14.32
CA PRO A 214 29.63 -14.10 -14.18
C PRO A 214 30.42 -15.37 -13.85
N LYS A 215 31.73 -15.38 -14.03
CA LYS A 215 32.60 -16.48 -13.58
C LYS A 215 32.50 -16.79 -12.08
N TRP A 216 32.06 -15.79 -11.28
CA TRP A 216 31.85 -15.89 -9.84
C TRP A 216 30.45 -16.36 -9.42
N ASN A 217 29.56 -16.64 -10.37
CA ASN A 217 28.28 -17.28 -10.12
C ASN A 217 27.80 -17.98 -11.40
N SER A 218 28.58 -18.98 -11.86
CA SER A 218 28.25 -19.75 -13.04
C SER A 218 27.19 -20.79 -12.72
N GLU A 219 25.97 -20.48 -13.06
CA GLU A 219 24.83 -21.39 -12.89
C GLU A 219 24.80 -22.46 -13.97
N THR A 220 24.28 -23.63 -13.63
CA THR A 220 24.22 -24.79 -14.54
C THR A 220 23.09 -24.75 -15.55
N PHE A 221 22.20 -23.74 -15.45
CA PHE A 221 21.07 -23.51 -16.37
C PHE A 221 21.52 -22.93 -17.71
N GLY A 222 20.90 -23.38 -18.80
CA GLY A 222 21.11 -22.83 -20.14
C GLY A 222 22.55 -22.84 -20.64
N LYS A 223 22.97 -21.75 -21.30
CA LYS A 223 24.35 -21.57 -21.76
C LYS A 223 25.19 -20.95 -20.64
N LEU A 224 26.40 -21.51 -20.42
CA LEU A 224 27.35 -20.90 -19.48
C LEU A 224 27.73 -19.48 -19.92
N ALA A 225 27.94 -18.63 -18.96
CA ALA A 225 28.29 -17.23 -19.21
C ALA A 225 29.78 -17.03 -19.58
N CYS A 226 30.64 -17.98 -19.25
CA CYS A 226 32.07 -18.00 -19.60
C CYS A 226 32.50 -19.41 -19.99
N ASP A 227 33.73 -19.57 -20.49
CA ASP A 227 34.30 -20.86 -20.76
C ASP A 227 34.52 -21.64 -19.45
N GLU A 228 34.39 -22.97 -19.50
CA GLU A 228 34.45 -23.84 -18.31
C GLU A 228 35.75 -23.66 -17.52
N GLU A 229 36.86 -23.39 -18.22
CA GLU A 229 38.19 -23.22 -17.64
C GLU A 229 38.33 -21.91 -16.82
N ASP A 230 37.50 -20.93 -17.11
CA ASP A 230 37.51 -19.62 -16.46
C ASP A 230 36.54 -19.52 -15.24
N ILE A 231 35.74 -20.56 -15.02
CA ILE A 231 34.76 -20.57 -13.90
C ILE A 231 35.50 -20.52 -12.56
N CYS A 232 35.16 -19.52 -11.74
CA CYS A 232 35.68 -19.38 -10.38
C CYS A 232 34.71 -19.90 -9.31
N LEU A 233 33.38 -19.89 -9.58
CA LEU A 233 32.38 -20.47 -8.70
C LEU A 233 31.21 -21.03 -9.53
N ILE A 234 30.88 -22.31 -9.26
CA ILE A 234 29.72 -23.00 -9.84
C ILE A 234 28.57 -22.93 -8.82
N HIS A 235 27.38 -22.58 -9.31
CA HIS A 235 26.16 -22.56 -8.51
C HIS A 235 25.14 -23.55 -9.11
N TYR A 236 24.83 -24.62 -8.36
CA TYR A 236 23.87 -25.64 -8.75
C TYR A 236 22.46 -25.24 -8.30
N ASN A 237 21.96 -24.09 -8.79
CA ASN A 237 20.67 -23.62 -8.36
C ASN A 237 19.50 -24.49 -8.90
N LEU A 238 18.26 -24.24 -8.42
CA LEU A 238 17.04 -24.99 -8.77
C LEU A 238 17.15 -26.50 -8.52
N ALA A 239 16.49 -27.34 -9.35
CA ALA A 239 16.35 -28.78 -9.13
C ALA A 239 17.55 -29.61 -9.64
N ALA A 240 18.28 -29.11 -10.64
CA ALA A 240 19.36 -29.86 -11.26
C ALA A 240 20.62 -29.94 -10.36
N LYS A 241 20.55 -30.74 -9.31
CA LYS A 241 21.62 -30.92 -8.33
C LYS A 241 22.52 -32.12 -8.66
N PRO A 242 23.85 -32.02 -8.46
CA PRO A 242 24.77 -33.15 -8.71
C PRO A 242 24.54 -34.38 -7.81
N TRP A 243 23.88 -34.20 -6.67
CA TRP A 243 23.49 -35.27 -5.75
C TRP A 243 22.08 -35.85 -6.02
N HIS A 244 21.39 -35.37 -7.05
CA HIS A 244 20.13 -35.93 -7.56
C HIS A 244 20.32 -36.52 -8.96
N TYR A 245 21.16 -35.90 -9.83
CA TYR A 245 21.28 -36.28 -11.22
C TYR A 245 22.75 -36.59 -11.61
N GLU A 246 23.00 -37.80 -12.12
CA GLU A 246 24.34 -38.19 -12.56
C GLU A 246 24.86 -37.36 -13.75
N ASP A 247 23.97 -36.93 -14.62
CA ASP A 247 24.23 -36.10 -15.80
C ASP A 247 24.14 -34.60 -15.55
N CYS A 248 24.03 -34.18 -14.28
CA CYS A 248 24.03 -32.76 -13.92
C CYS A 248 25.27 -32.07 -14.48
N LYS A 249 25.06 -30.94 -15.14
CA LYS A 249 26.11 -30.14 -15.75
C LYS A 249 27.16 -29.74 -14.72
N LEU A 250 28.43 -29.89 -15.03
CA LEU A 250 29.58 -29.61 -14.14
C LEU A 250 29.61 -30.43 -12.83
N ALA A 251 28.82 -31.51 -12.71
CA ALA A 251 28.79 -32.38 -11.51
C ALA A 251 30.15 -32.93 -11.12
N LYS A 252 31.07 -33.10 -12.11
CA LYS A 252 32.44 -33.59 -11.85
C LYS A 252 33.19 -32.77 -10.79
N TYR A 253 32.98 -31.45 -10.76
CA TYR A 253 33.61 -30.56 -9.79
C TYR A 253 33.02 -30.75 -8.38
N PHE A 254 31.72 -30.90 -8.26
CA PHE A 254 31.10 -31.23 -6.98
C PHE A 254 31.63 -32.54 -6.40
N TRP A 255 31.66 -33.61 -7.20
CA TRP A 255 32.12 -34.90 -6.75
C TRP A 255 33.62 -34.94 -6.46
N GLN A 256 34.43 -34.10 -7.10
CA GLN A 256 35.85 -33.93 -6.78
C GLN A 256 36.03 -33.49 -5.31
N TYR A 257 35.31 -32.44 -4.87
CA TYR A 257 35.43 -31.93 -3.50
C TYR A 257 34.63 -32.76 -2.49
N ALA A 258 33.51 -33.34 -2.87
CA ALA A 258 32.75 -34.23 -1.99
C ALA A 258 33.61 -35.40 -1.48
N LYS A 259 34.50 -35.98 -2.32
CA LYS A 259 35.44 -37.04 -1.93
C LYS A 259 36.42 -36.62 -0.85
N GLU A 260 36.66 -35.33 -0.68
CA GLU A 260 37.57 -34.77 0.31
C GLU A 260 36.85 -34.46 1.63
N THR A 261 35.55 -34.82 1.75
CA THR A 261 34.73 -34.61 2.95
C THR A 261 34.39 -35.96 3.60
N THR A 262 34.06 -35.90 4.90
CA THR A 262 33.61 -37.08 5.66
C THR A 262 32.17 -37.50 5.32
N VAL A 263 31.43 -36.68 4.57
CA VAL A 263 30.02 -36.90 4.19
C VAL A 263 29.83 -37.46 2.77
N TYR A 264 30.94 -37.84 2.11
CA TYR A 264 30.90 -38.34 0.72
C TYR A 264 29.93 -39.52 0.53
N ASP A 265 30.05 -40.55 1.38
CA ASP A 265 29.20 -41.75 1.27
C ASP A 265 27.72 -41.40 1.51
N GLU A 266 27.42 -40.52 2.48
CA GLU A 266 26.05 -40.04 2.73
C GLU A 266 25.47 -39.33 1.51
N ILE A 267 26.25 -38.45 0.86
CA ILE A 267 25.82 -37.75 -0.35
C ILE A 267 25.64 -38.71 -1.53
N LYS A 268 26.54 -39.70 -1.65
CA LYS A 268 26.46 -40.71 -2.70
C LYS A 268 25.20 -41.59 -2.53
N ASP A 269 24.83 -41.88 -1.29
CA ASP A 269 23.60 -42.62 -0.99
C ASP A 269 22.34 -41.79 -1.37
N VAL A 270 22.34 -40.45 -1.24
CA VAL A 270 21.25 -39.61 -1.75
C VAL A 270 21.08 -39.80 -3.25
N LEU A 271 22.18 -39.72 -4.02
CA LEU A 271 22.14 -39.94 -5.48
C LEU A 271 21.62 -41.34 -5.84
N ASN A 272 22.13 -42.37 -5.16
CA ASN A 272 21.75 -43.77 -5.44
C ASN A 272 20.27 -44.06 -5.12
N ASN A 273 19.69 -43.34 -4.18
CA ASN A 273 18.31 -43.51 -3.73
C ASN A 273 17.35 -42.53 -4.38
N PHE A 274 17.82 -41.59 -5.21
CA PHE A 274 16.97 -40.66 -5.93
C PHE A 274 16.14 -41.41 -6.99
N THR A 275 14.83 -41.34 -6.85
CA THR A 275 13.89 -42.16 -7.61
C THR A 275 13.28 -41.41 -8.79
N ARG A 276 12.66 -42.19 -9.70
CA ARG A 276 11.87 -41.58 -10.78
C ARG A 276 10.68 -40.75 -10.25
N GLU A 277 10.14 -41.08 -9.08
CA GLU A 277 9.08 -40.32 -8.45
C GLU A 277 9.58 -38.94 -7.99
N ASP A 278 10.83 -38.88 -7.49
CA ASP A 278 11.52 -37.66 -7.14
C ASP A 278 11.77 -36.77 -8.38
N GLU A 279 12.21 -37.37 -9.49
CA GLU A 279 12.36 -36.67 -10.77
C GLU A 279 11.02 -36.09 -11.27
N GLU A 280 9.92 -36.84 -11.16
CA GLU A 280 8.59 -36.38 -11.53
C GLU A 280 8.13 -35.24 -10.62
N GLN A 281 8.54 -35.23 -9.36
CA GLN A 281 8.26 -34.16 -8.43
C GLN A 281 9.05 -32.88 -8.77
N ASP A 282 10.35 -32.99 -9.05
CA ASP A 282 11.19 -31.88 -9.50
C ASP A 282 10.62 -31.22 -10.78
N LYS A 283 10.17 -32.06 -11.72
CA LYS A 283 9.52 -31.57 -12.94
C LYS A 283 8.22 -30.77 -12.64
N LYS A 284 7.40 -31.28 -11.71
CA LYS A 284 6.17 -30.56 -11.28
C LYS A 284 6.52 -29.24 -10.62
N TYR A 285 7.58 -29.15 -9.84
CA TYR A 285 8.06 -27.90 -9.25
C TYR A 285 8.44 -26.90 -10.33
N GLY A 286 9.18 -27.32 -11.37
CA GLY A 286 9.48 -26.49 -12.52
C GLY A 286 8.24 -26.01 -13.27
N GLU A 287 7.28 -26.92 -13.55
CA GLU A 287 6.01 -26.58 -14.19
C GLU A 287 5.18 -25.57 -13.34
N ASN A 288 5.19 -25.73 -12.01
CA ASN A 288 4.53 -24.81 -11.09
C ASN A 288 5.19 -23.42 -11.12
N LEU A 289 6.52 -23.37 -11.17
CA LEU A 289 7.25 -22.10 -11.26
C LEU A 289 6.89 -21.34 -12.55
N TYR A 290 6.84 -22.03 -13.69
CA TYR A 290 6.39 -21.46 -14.97
C TYR A 290 4.97 -20.91 -14.86
N LYS A 291 4.06 -21.69 -14.25
CA LYS A 291 2.67 -21.27 -14.06
C LYS A 291 2.57 -20.02 -13.19
N LEU A 292 3.28 -19.96 -12.08
CA LEU A 292 3.27 -18.80 -11.18
C LEU A 292 3.76 -17.54 -11.91
N ALA A 293 4.86 -17.62 -12.65
CA ALA A 293 5.35 -16.50 -13.44
C ALA A 293 4.32 -16.04 -14.49
N HIS A 294 3.71 -17.02 -15.19
CA HIS A 294 2.66 -16.73 -16.16
C HIS A 294 1.43 -16.05 -15.52
N ASP A 295 0.96 -16.57 -14.40
CA ASP A 295 -0.21 -16.04 -13.71
C ASP A 295 0.05 -14.60 -13.20
N GLU A 296 1.24 -14.32 -12.68
CA GLU A 296 1.65 -12.97 -12.24
C GLU A 296 1.78 -11.98 -13.40
N ILE A 297 2.30 -12.38 -14.55
CA ILE A 297 2.35 -11.54 -15.76
C ILE A 297 0.94 -11.09 -16.18
N HIS A 298 -0.04 -11.97 -16.07
CA HIS A 298 -1.44 -11.71 -16.46
C HIS A 298 -2.30 -11.15 -15.33
N ASN A 299 -1.75 -10.96 -14.15
CA ASN A 299 -2.43 -10.38 -13.01
C ASN A 299 -2.56 -8.86 -13.16
N GLU A 300 -3.80 -8.35 -13.34
CA GLU A 300 -4.05 -6.91 -13.41
C GLU A 300 -3.59 -6.13 -12.17
N ASN A 301 -3.41 -6.83 -11.04
CA ASN A 301 -2.94 -6.29 -9.77
C ASN A 301 -1.51 -6.75 -9.44
N ASN A 302 -0.67 -7.01 -10.43
CA ASN A 302 0.74 -7.26 -10.18
C ASN A 302 1.47 -6.00 -9.66
N TYR A 303 2.65 -6.18 -9.12
CA TYR A 303 3.40 -5.12 -8.44
C TYR A 303 3.61 -3.87 -9.31
N LYS A 304 4.08 -4.03 -10.55
CA LYS A 304 4.30 -2.91 -11.48
C LYS A 304 3.00 -2.14 -11.73
N ASN A 305 1.89 -2.84 -12.02
CA ASN A 305 0.59 -2.21 -12.27
C ASN A 305 0.07 -1.44 -11.05
N ILE A 306 0.34 -1.92 -9.84
CA ILE A 306 0.00 -1.21 -8.59
C ILE A 306 0.85 0.07 -8.47
N CYS A 307 2.17 -0.02 -8.69
CA CYS A 307 3.06 1.13 -8.64
C CYS A 307 2.70 2.20 -9.68
N ASP A 308 2.44 1.80 -10.92
CA ASP A 308 2.06 2.71 -12.00
C ASP A 308 0.75 3.46 -11.67
N ARG A 309 -0.27 2.75 -11.15
CA ARG A 309 -1.53 3.38 -10.71
C ARG A 309 -1.29 4.35 -9.55
N SER A 310 -0.49 3.99 -8.57
CA SER A 310 -0.15 4.86 -7.43
C SER A 310 0.55 6.15 -7.90
N GLN A 311 1.49 6.05 -8.84
CA GLN A 311 2.18 7.22 -9.39
C GLN A 311 1.21 8.15 -10.14
N VAL A 312 0.28 7.60 -10.93
CA VAL A 312 -0.74 8.38 -11.63
C VAL A 312 -1.66 9.08 -10.63
N GLN A 313 -2.15 8.36 -9.61
CA GLN A 313 -2.99 8.93 -8.56
C GLN A 313 -2.28 10.04 -7.78
N SER A 314 -1.02 9.83 -7.40
CA SER A 314 -0.21 10.83 -6.70
C SER A 314 -0.04 12.11 -7.51
N ARG A 315 0.18 11.99 -8.83
CA ARG A 315 0.26 13.17 -9.71
C ARG A 315 -1.07 13.91 -9.79
N GLN A 316 -2.17 13.20 -9.99
CA GLN A 316 -3.51 13.79 -10.02
C GLN A 316 -3.85 14.51 -8.71
N ARG A 317 -3.48 13.93 -7.55
CA ARG A 317 -3.70 14.59 -6.25
C ARG A 317 -2.88 15.87 -6.09
N ARG A 318 -1.63 15.88 -6.53
CA ARG A 318 -0.81 17.12 -6.53
C ARG A 318 -1.44 18.22 -7.39
N GLU A 319 -1.91 17.89 -8.60
CA GLU A 319 -2.59 18.83 -9.49
C GLU A 319 -3.88 19.39 -8.83
N ILE A 320 -4.62 18.57 -8.08
CA ILE A 320 -5.80 19.01 -7.31
C ILE A 320 -5.41 19.97 -6.18
N VAL A 321 -4.34 19.67 -5.43
CA VAL A 321 -3.85 20.54 -4.35
C VAL A 321 -3.42 21.91 -4.90
N GLU A 322 -2.67 21.94 -5.99
CA GLU A 322 -2.25 23.16 -6.68
C GLU A 322 -3.48 23.99 -7.15
N LYS A 323 -4.51 23.32 -7.67
CA LYS A 323 -5.77 23.95 -8.10
C LYS A 323 -6.54 24.53 -6.91
N ILE A 324 -6.57 23.83 -5.76
CA ILE A 324 -7.15 24.32 -4.50
C ILE A 324 -6.45 25.62 -4.07
N GLU A 325 -5.13 25.64 -4.03
CA GLU A 325 -4.36 26.82 -3.66
C GLU A 325 -4.58 27.99 -4.62
N GLN A 326 -4.67 27.71 -5.92
CA GLN A 326 -4.98 28.70 -6.93
C GLN A 326 -6.37 29.29 -6.72
N TYR A 327 -7.39 28.44 -6.53
CA TYR A 327 -8.79 28.88 -6.35
C TYR A 327 -8.98 29.65 -5.05
N GLU A 328 -8.27 29.28 -3.97
CA GLU A 328 -8.28 30.07 -2.74
C GLU A 328 -7.66 31.45 -2.96
N ARG A 329 -6.52 31.57 -3.67
CA ARG A 329 -5.91 32.85 -4.01
C ARG A 329 -6.81 33.76 -4.88
N GLU A 330 -7.59 33.13 -5.76
CA GLU A 330 -8.49 33.83 -6.69
C GLU A 330 -9.89 34.08 -6.07
N GLY A 331 -10.19 33.52 -4.89
CA GLY A 331 -11.50 33.62 -4.25
C GLY A 331 -12.62 32.81 -4.92
N ARG A 332 -12.29 31.79 -5.70
CA ARG A 332 -13.20 30.95 -6.50
C ARG A 332 -13.73 29.75 -5.72
N PHE A 333 -14.28 29.99 -4.55
CA PHE A 333 -14.67 28.92 -3.61
C PHE A 333 -15.88 28.08 -4.04
N ASP A 334 -16.65 28.50 -4.99
CA ASP A 334 -17.86 27.83 -5.50
C ASP A 334 -17.59 26.92 -6.69
N GLU A 335 -16.36 26.89 -7.18
CA GLU A 335 -15.96 26.00 -8.27
C GLU A 335 -15.37 24.68 -7.75
N ASP A 336 -15.69 23.57 -8.41
CA ASP A 336 -15.12 22.27 -8.08
C ASP A 336 -13.68 22.17 -8.58
N VAL A 337 -12.82 21.54 -7.78
CA VAL A 337 -11.40 21.29 -8.12
C VAL A 337 -11.21 19.98 -8.88
N GLU A 338 -12.15 19.07 -8.77
CA GLU A 338 -12.19 17.82 -9.53
C GLU A 338 -13.26 17.90 -10.61
N ASP A 339 -13.01 17.32 -11.78
CA ASP A 339 -13.96 17.34 -12.87
C ASP A 339 -15.06 16.29 -12.66
N ASP A 340 -16.31 16.71 -12.67
CA ASP A 340 -17.46 15.80 -12.64
C ASP A 340 -17.62 15.12 -14.01
N PRO A 341 -17.94 13.83 -14.05
CA PRO A 341 -18.23 13.15 -15.31
C PRO A 341 -19.47 13.77 -15.97
N PRO A 342 -19.58 13.78 -17.31
CA PRO A 342 -20.76 14.28 -18.02
C PRO A 342 -22.03 13.64 -17.49
N SER A 343 -23.01 14.46 -17.15
CA SER A 343 -24.28 14.02 -16.60
C SER A 343 -25.44 14.28 -17.58
N ARG A 344 -26.43 13.40 -17.56
CA ARG A 344 -27.70 13.65 -18.26
C ARG A 344 -28.71 14.29 -17.32
N VAL A 345 -29.62 15.06 -17.92
CA VAL A 345 -30.72 15.70 -17.20
C VAL A 345 -31.65 14.64 -16.59
N LEU A 346 -32.02 14.80 -15.32
CA LEU A 346 -32.98 13.94 -14.61
C LEU A 346 -34.41 14.44 -14.86
N LEU A 347 -35.22 13.66 -15.55
CA LEU A 347 -36.58 14.01 -15.90
C LEU A 347 -37.59 13.70 -14.77
N PRO A 348 -38.73 14.42 -14.71
CA PRO A 348 -39.71 14.27 -13.64
C PRO A 348 -40.32 12.87 -13.51
N GLU A 349 -40.45 12.12 -14.58
CA GLU A 349 -40.99 10.75 -14.60
C GLU A 349 -40.00 9.69 -14.10
N GLU A 350 -38.70 10.01 -14.05
CA GLU A 350 -37.64 9.08 -13.63
C GLU A 350 -37.47 9.02 -12.11
N ILE A 351 -38.04 10.00 -11.39
CA ILE A 351 -37.84 10.05 -9.94
C ILE A 351 -39.15 10.31 -9.17
N ASP A 352 -39.30 9.53 -8.10
CA ASP A 352 -40.30 9.73 -7.05
C ASP A 352 -39.56 9.87 -5.71
N TYR A 353 -39.36 11.12 -5.28
CA TYR A 353 -38.61 11.47 -4.06
C TYR A 353 -39.23 10.88 -2.78
N THR A 354 -40.56 10.79 -2.73
CA THR A 354 -41.32 10.39 -1.52
C THR A 354 -41.95 9.00 -1.63
N SER A 355 -41.52 8.19 -2.57
CA SER A 355 -42.09 6.87 -2.82
C SER A 355 -42.02 5.95 -1.59
N ASN A 356 -43.18 5.42 -1.23
CA ASN A 356 -43.34 4.43 -0.15
C ASN A 356 -43.51 2.99 -0.67
N LYS A 357 -43.25 2.74 -1.97
CA LYS A 357 -43.39 1.42 -2.58
C LYS A 357 -42.52 0.38 -1.89
N PHE A 358 -43.03 -0.83 -1.72
CA PHE A 358 -42.36 -1.95 -1.03
C PHE A 358 -40.98 -2.26 -1.64
N LEU A 359 -40.88 -2.31 -2.96
CA LEU A 359 -39.62 -2.56 -3.66
C LEU A 359 -38.57 -1.49 -3.38
N LYS A 360 -38.95 -0.19 -3.27
CA LYS A 360 -38.03 0.89 -2.93
C LYS A 360 -37.51 0.73 -1.50
N LYS A 361 -38.41 0.45 -0.54
CA LYS A 361 -38.03 0.18 0.86
C LYS A 361 -37.04 -1.00 0.96
N PHE A 362 -37.29 -2.07 0.22
CA PHE A 362 -36.42 -3.24 0.17
C PHE A 362 -35.03 -2.87 -0.36
N ARG A 363 -34.96 -2.22 -1.54
CA ARG A 363 -33.71 -1.76 -2.14
C ARG A 363 -32.93 -0.82 -1.22
N THR A 364 -33.60 0.14 -0.59
CA THR A 364 -33.01 1.05 0.38
C THR A 364 -32.39 0.29 1.57
N ARG A 365 -33.11 -0.70 2.13
CA ARG A 365 -32.57 -1.51 3.23
C ARG A 365 -31.30 -2.27 2.85
N TYR A 366 -31.27 -2.84 1.64
CA TYR A 366 -30.08 -3.52 1.14
C TYR A 366 -28.93 -2.55 0.84
N ALA A 367 -29.23 -1.39 0.24
CA ALA A 367 -28.24 -0.36 -0.03
C ALA A 367 -27.52 0.10 1.26
N PHE A 368 -28.28 0.39 2.34
CA PHE A 368 -27.67 0.73 3.63
C PHE A 368 -26.87 -0.40 4.24
N LYS A 369 -27.31 -1.67 4.10
CA LYS A 369 -26.53 -2.82 4.57
C LYS A 369 -25.18 -2.92 3.86
N PHE A 370 -25.16 -2.74 2.54
CA PHE A 370 -23.94 -2.73 1.75
C PHE A 370 -23.07 -1.50 2.04
N ALA A 371 -23.66 -0.30 2.14
CA ALA A 371 -22.92 0.91 2.50
C ALA A 371 -22.21 0.77 3.85
N ARG A 372 -22.87 0.21 4.86
CA ARG A 372 -22.27 -0.05 6.18
C ARG A 372 -21.18 -1.11 6.14
N TRP A 373 -21.40 -2.19 5.39
CA TRP A 373 -20.36 -3.21 5.20
C TRP A 373 -19.10 -2.59 4.55
N TYR A 374 -19.28 -1.79 3.50
CA TYR A 374 -18.19 -1.09 2.82
C TYR A 374 -17.47 -0.10 3.74
N LEU A 375 -18.21 0.74 4.46
CA LEU A 375 -17.63 1.68 5.43
C LEU A 375 -16.83 0.97 6.52
N ASN A 376 -17.37 -0.12 7.06
CA ASN A 376 -16.67 -0.92 8.07
C ASN A 376 -15.40 -1.58 7.51
N SER A 377 -15.37 -1.96 6.23
CA SER A 377 -14.16 -2.43 5.55
C SER A 377 -13.11 -1.33 5.49
N MET A 378 -13.48 -0.13 5.04
CA MET A 378 -12.58 1.03 4.95
C MET A 378 -12.00 1.45 6.31
N ILE A 379 -12.81 1.40 7.38
CA ILE A 379 -12.33 1.69 8.74
C ILE A 379 -11.34 0.60 9.19
N ARG A 380 -11.63 -0.67 8.93
CA ARG A 380 -10.75 -1.80 9.29
C ARG A 380 -9.44 -1.76 8.50
N GLU A 381 -9.49 -1.36 7.23
CA GLU A 381 -8.32 -1.19 6.36
C GLU A 381 -7.60 0.15 6.59
N LYS A 382 -8.05 0.94 7.57
CA LYS A 382 -7.51 2.25 7.91
C LYS A 382 -7.49 3.27 6.76
N LYS A 383 -8.35 3.11 5.77
CA LYS A 383 -8.59 4.10 4.70
C LYS A 383 -9.46 5.27 5.15
N VAL A 384 -10.22 5.08 6.22
CA VAL A 384 -10.99 6.09 6.94
C VAL A 384 -10.74 5.91 8.43
N ILE A 385 -10.21 6.93 9.09
CA ILE A 385 -9.90 6.89 10.52
C ILE A 385 -10.80 7.90 11.23
N ILE A 386 -11.66 7.43 12.14
CA ILE A 386 -12.48 8.30 12.98
C ILE A 386 -11.84 8.39 14.36
N LYS A 387 -11.27 9.55 14.66
CA LYS A 387 -10.57 9.82 15.93
C LYS A 387 -11.53 10.15 17.07
N GLY A 388 -12.61 10.89 16.76
CA GLY A 388 -13.54 11.30 17.80
C GLY A 388 -14.86 11.89 17.30
N TYR A 389 -15.74 12.10 18.27
CA TYR A 389 -17.03 12.76 18.08
C TYR A 389 -17.23 13.74 19.22
N GLU A 390 -17.56 15.01 18.92
CA GLU A 390 -17.85 16.04 19.90
C GLU A 390 -19.27 16.60 19.69
N GLY A 391 -20.00 16.87 20.75
CA GLY A 391 -21.32 17.51 20.72
C GLY A 391 -22.44 16.64 20.14
N VAL A 392 -22.32 15.30 20.11
CA VAL A 392 -23.37 14.38 19.59
C VAL A 392 -24.70 14.55 20.33
N GLU A 393 -24.68 14.99 21.58
CA GLU A 393 -25.84 15.32 22.38
C GLU A 393 -26.72 16.40 21.75
N ASN A 394 -26.16 17.34 20.99
CA ASN A 394 -26.89 18.34 20.23
C ASN A 394 -27.80 17.70 19.16
N PHE A 395 -27.33 16.64 18.51
CA PHE A 395 -28.13 15.87 17.56
C PHE A 395 -29.21 15.05 18.29
N LYS A 396 -28.84 14.39 19.40
CA LYS A 396 -29.79 13.59 20.22
C LYS A 396 -30.93 14.40 20.75
N ALA A 397 -30.70 15.68 21.07
CA ALA A 397 -31.69 16.61 21.64
C ALA A 397 -32.73 17.13 20.65
N LEU A 398 -32.55 16.89 19.33
CA LEU A 398 -33.51 17.36 18.34
C LEU A 398 -34.88 16.70 18.48
N ASN A 399 -35.91 17.52 18.56
CA ASN A 399 -37.33 17.09 18.74
C ASN A 399 -38.15 17.20 17.45
N SER A 400 -37.65 17.90 16.43
CA SER A 400 -38.28 18.11 15.12
C SER A 400 -37.41 17.59 14.00
N GLY A 401 -37.87 17.66 12.75
CA GLY A 401 -37.01 17.60 11.58
C GLY A 401 -35.95 18.69 11.66
N ALA A 402 -34.86 18.54 10.94
CA ALA A 402 -33.77 19.49 10.87
C ALA A 402 -33.05 19.47 9.52
N VAL A 403 -32.53 20.61 9.12
CA VAL A 403 -31.50 20.67 8.08
C VAL A 403 -30.16 20.48 8.76
N ILE A 404 -29.40 19.49 8.32
CA ILE A 404 -28.04 19.23 8.80
C ILE A 404 -27.09 19.80 7.77
N THR A 405 -26.15 20.62 8.18
CA THR A 405 -25.10 21.17 7.31
C THR A 405 -23.77 20.52 7.64
N CYS A 406 -22.95 20.25 6.62
CA CYS A 406 -21.61 19.73 6.79
C CYS A 406 -20.67 20.35 5.76
N ASN A 407 -19.38 20.53 6.10
CA ASN A 407 -18.34 20.89 5.14
C ASN A 407 -18.10 19.75 4.13
N HIS A 408 -17.71 20.12 2.91
CA HIS A 408 -17.60 19.17 1.77
C HIS A 408 -16.15 19.06 1.31
N PHE A 409 -15.48 17.98 1.68
CA PHE A 409 -14.02 17.84 1.50
C PHE A 409 -13.58 16.58 0.76
N ASN A 410 -14.36 15.50 0.74
CA ASN A 410 -14.10 14.31 -0.08
C ASN A 410 -15.32 13.37 -0.10
N ALA A 411 -15.20 12.24 -0.81
CA ALA A 411 -16.29 11.26 -0.95
C ALA A 411 -16.69 10.57 0.38
N TYR A 412 -15.89 10.68 1.44
CA TYR A 412 -16.13 10.01 2.72
C TYR A 412 -16.94 10.83 3.73
N ASP A 413 -17.11 12.12 3.50
CA ASP A 413 -17.89 13.00 4.37
C ASP A 413 -19.33 12.50 4.60
N SER A 414 -19.96 12.01 3.55
CA SER A 414 -21.31 11.43 3.61
C SER A 414 -21.38 10.14 4.44
N PHE A 415 -20.31 9.34 4.43
CA PHE A 415 -20.19 8.14 5.28
C PHE A 415 -19.97 8.52 6.74
N ALA A 416 -19.12 9.52 7.02
CA ALA A 416 -18.90 10.02 8.36
C ALA A 416 -20.19 10.57 8.99
N MET A 417 -21.03 11.25 8.20
CA MET A 417 -22.36 11.69 8.63
C MET A 417 -23.31 10.55 9.01
N GLU A 418 -23.22 9.38 8.33
CA GLU A 418 -23.99 8.19 8.72
C GLU A 418 -23.56 7.68 10.11
N LEU A 419 -22.26 7.71 10.42
CA LEU A 419 -21.74 7.30 11.73
C LEU A 419 -22.24 8.22 12.85
N VAL A 420 -22.27 9.53 12.64
CA VAL A 420 -22.83 10.48 13.62
C VAL A 420 -24.33 10.27 13.82
N TYR A 421 -25.09 10.08 12.75
CA TYR A 421 -26.51 9.79 12.81
C TYR A 421 -26.79 8.51 13.59
N ASP A 422 -26.01 7.44 13.39
CA ASP A 422 -26.13 6.20 14.16
C ASP A 422 -25.84 6.44 15.66
N LYS A 423 -24.80 7.21 15.99
CA LYS A 423 -24.49 7.57 17.40
C LYS A 423 -25.54 8.47 18.05
N ALA A 424 -26.21 9.30 17.28
CA ALA A 424 -27.29 10.15 17.77
C ALA A 424 -28.55 9.34 18.14
N GLN A 425 -28.68 8.08 17.72
CA GLN A 425 -29.80 7.19 18.04
C GLN A 425 -31.17 7.74 17.63
N GLN A 426 -31.24 8.49 16.53
CA GLN A 426 -32.45 9.13 16.01
C GLN A 426 -33.14 8.33 14.89
N GLN A 427 -32.98 6.99 14.85
CA GLN A 427 -33.40 6.12 13.74
C GLN A 427 -34.93 6.06 13.51
N SER A 428 -35.73 6.62 14.40
CA SER A 428 -37.17 6.85 14.17
C SER A 428 -37.42 7.89 13.07
N ARG A 429 -36.47 8.75 12.79
CA ARG A 429 -36.45 9.80 11.77
C ARG A 429 -35.38 9.48 10.76
N LYS A 430 -35.65 9.60 9.47
CA LYS A 430 -34.69 9.23 8.43
C LYS A 430 -33.77 10.40 8.10
N LEU A 431 -32.53 10.07 7.77
CA LEU A 431 -31.56 11.00 7.19
C LEU A 431 -31.60 10.88 5.67
N TYR A 432 -31.90 12.00 5.00
CA TYR A 432 -31.84 12.15 3.54
C TYR A 432 -30.65 13.02 3.15
N ARG A 433 -30.12 12.84 1.94
CA ARG A 433 -28.94 13.55 1.45
C ARG A 433 -29.24 14.22 0.13
N ILE A 434 -29.00 15.53 0.04
CA ILE A 434 -29.04 16.22 -1.26
C ILE A 434 -27.76 15.88 -2.02
N ILE A 435 -27.90 15.52 -3.30
CA ILE A 435 -26.79 15.17 -4.18
C ILE A 435 -26.93 15.86 -5.53
N LYS A 436 -25.80 16.05 -6.24
CA LYS A 436 -25.79 16.56 -7.61
C LYS A 436 -26.53 15.60 -8.55
N GLU A 437 -27.12 16.14 -9.64
CA GLU A 437 -27.80 15.38 -10.69
C GLU A 437 -26.94 14.27 -11.27
N GLY A 438 -25.67 14.56 -11.54
CA GLY A 438 -24.69 13.62 -12.08
C GLY A 438 -24.44 12.41 -11.17
N ASN A 439 -24.42 12.61 -9.86
CA ASN A 439 -24.24 11.52 -8.89
C ASN A 439 -25.37 10.48 -8.96
N TYR A 440 -26.58 10.91 -9.32
CA TYR A 440 -27.72 10.02 -9.47
C TYR A 440 -27.77 9.36 -10.86
N THR A 441 -27.46 10.12 -11.92
CA THR A 441 -27.70 9.71 -13.32
C THR A 441 -26.51 8.99 -13.96
N SER A 442 -25.27 9.35 -13.56
CA SER A 442 -24.05 8.96 -14.30
C SER A 442 -23.17 7.92 -13.59
N PHE A 443 -23.24 7.79 -12.27
CA PHE A 443 -22.43 6.80 -11.57
C PHE A 443 -22.86 5.35 -11.88
N PRO A 444 -21.95 4.51 -12.44
CA PRO A 444 -22.21 3.10 -12.70
C PRO A 444 -21.99 2.23 -11.43
N GLY A 445 -22.31 0.94 -11.55
CA GLY A 445 -21.93 -0.10 -10.61
C GLY A 445 -22.39 0.13 -9.16
N PHE A 446 -21.52 -0.21 -8.23
CA PHE A 446 -21.81 -0.18 -6.78
C PHE A 446 -22.14 1.20 -6.26
N TYR A 447 -21.33 2.22 -6.58
CA TYR A 447 -21.58 3.60 -6.14
C TYR A 447 -22.89 4.15 -6.70
N GLY A 448 -23.17 3.92 -7.98
CA GLY A 448 -24.44 4.31 -8.58
C GLY A 448 -25.64 3.63 -7.94
N PHE A 449 -25.50 2.37 -7.50
CA PHE A 449 -26.55 1.70 -6.72
C PHE A 449 -26.78 2.39 -5.36
N LEU A 450 -25.73 2.79 -4.65
CA LEU A 450 -25.84 3.55 -3.38
C LEU A 450 -26.47 4.93 -3.61
N MET A 451 -26.00 5.68 -4.63
CA MET A 451 -26.50 7.03 -4.97
C MET A 451 -27.99 7.01 -5.34
N ARG A 452 -28.53 5.91 -5.86
CA ARG A 452 -29.95 5.78 -6.19
C ARG A 452 -30.82 5.23 -5.06
N ASN A 453 -30.24 4.65 -3.99
CA ASN A 453 -31.02 3.89 -3.02
C ASN A 453 -30.80 4.29 -1.53
N CYS A 454 -29.78 5.08 -1.18
CA CYS A 454 -29.49 5.47 0.22
C CYS A 454 -30.16 6.79 0.65
N ASN A 455 -31.48 6.91 0.48
CA ASN A 455 -32.26 8.11 0.83
C ASN A 455 -31.67 9.40 0.23
N THR A 456 -31.30 9.36 -1.03
CA THR A 456 -30.74 10.49 -1.75
C THR A 456 -31.84 11.33 -2.42
N LEU A 457 -31.60 12.63 -2.47
CA LEU A 457 -32.45 13.64 -3.08
C LEU A 457 -31.64 14.37 -4.14
N PRO A 458 -31.60 13.85 -5.40
CA PRO A 458 -30.83 14.49 -6.46
C PRO A 458 -31.46 15.83 -6.86
N LEU A 459 -30.63 16.84 -7.05
CA LEU A 459 -30.97 18.06 -7.75
C LEU A 459 -31.26 17.76 -9.24
N SER A 460 -31.83 18.69 -9.97
CA SER A 460 -31.98 18.60 -11.40
C SER A 460 -31.94 19.96 -12.08
N SER A 461 -31.37 20.01 -13.26
CA SER A 461 -31.45 21.15 -14.17
C SER A 461 -32.83 21.31 -14.84
N ASN A 462 -33.69 20.28 -14.76
CA ASN A 462 -35.07 20.33 -15.23
C ASN A 462 -36.00 21.04 -14.21
N MET A 463 -36.67 22.10 -14.61
CA MET A 463 -37.52 22.93 -13.74
C MET A 463 -38.65 22.17 -13.05
N ASP A 464 -39.30 21.21 -13.74
CA ASP A 464 -40.40 20.45 -13.15
C ASP A 464 -39.93 19.39 -12.17
N THR A 465 -38.75 18.77 -12.42
CA THR A 465 -38.07 17.92 -11.47
C THR A 465 -37.67 18.73 -10.23
N MET A 466 -37.14 19.96 -10.42
CA MET A 466 -36.76 20.83 -9.32
C MET A 466 -37.94 21.24 -8.45
N LYS A 467 -39.12 21.57 -9.04
CA LYS A 467 -40.36 21.79 -8.28
C LYS A 467 -40.76 20.60 -7.42
N LYS A 468 -40.67 19.38 -7.99
CA LYS A 468 -40.91 18.12 -7.25
C LYS A 468 -39.90 17.92 -6.11
N PHE A 469 -38.62 18.23 -6.35
CA PHE A 469 -37.57 18.19 -5.34
C PHE A 469 -37.87 19.13 -4.17
N ILE A 470 -38.15 20.43 -4.42
CA ILE A 470 -38.47 21.40 -3.38
C ILE A 470 -39.70 20.95 -2.57
N SER A 471 -40.75 20.49 -3.23
CA SER A 471 -41.94 19.97 -2.57
C SER A 471 -41.62 18.75 -1.68
N ALA A 472 -40.75 17.86 -2.14
CA ALA A 472 -40.34 16.67 -1.39
C ALA A 472 -39.51 17.04 -0.15
N VAL A 473 -38.54 17.96 -0.26
CA VAL A 473 -37.73 18.44 0.86
C VAL A 473 -38.64 19.07 1.95
N ASN A 474 -39.56 19.96 1.55
CA ASN A 474 -40.51 20.57 2.50
C ASN A 474 -41.39 19.53 3.19
N LYS A 475 -41.92 18.55 2.46
CA LYS A 475 -42.70 17.45 3.02
C LYS A 475 -41.88 16.59 4.01
N LEU A 476 -40.66 16.21 3.65
CA LEU A 476 -39.80 15.36 4.49
C LEU A 476 -39.41 16.07 5.80
N LEU A 477 -39.13 17.38 5.76
CA LEU A 477 -38.86 18.21 6.95
C LEU A 477 -40.10 18.30 7.85
N SER A 478 -41.29 18.55 7.28
CA SER A 478 -42.55 18.61 8.03
C SER A 478 -42.94 17.26 8.66
N GLU A 479 -42.53 16.12 8.07
CA GLU A 479 -42.67 14.77 8.61
C GLU A 479 -41.65 14.47 9.72
N GLY A 480 -40.77 15.39 10.07
CA GLY A 480 -39.77 15.26 11.14
C GLY A 480 -38.47 14.60 10.71
N ASN A 481 -38.21 14.41 9.42
CA ASN A 481 -36.97 13.81 8.93
C ASN A 481 -35.80 14.81 8.89
N PHE A 482 -34.59 14.32 8.73
CA PHE A 482 -33.36 15.10 8.61
C PHE A 482 -32.94 15.19 7.14
N ILE A 483 -32.46 16.38 6.73
CA ILE A 483 -31.94 16.62 5.37
C ILE A 483 -30.50 17.10 5.48
N LEU A 484 -29.55 16.32 5.02
CA LEU A 484 -28.14 16.70 4.91
C LEU A 484 -27.91 17.52 3.63
N ILE A 485 -27.31 18.68 3.82
CA ILE A 485 -26.95 19.62 2.77
C ILE A 485 -25.51 20.08 2.99
N TYR A 486 -24.72 20.11 1.92
CA TYR A 486 -23.39 20.71 1.90
C TYR A 486 -23.51 22.17 1.42
N PRO A 487 -23.57 23.16 2.32
CA PRO A 487 -23.87 24.53 1.94
C PRO A 487 -22.74 25.24 1.20
N GLU A 488 -21.55 24.66 1.18
CA GLU A 488 -20.39 25.11 0.40
C GLU A 488 -20.56 24.84 -1.10
N GLN A 489 -21.38 23.88 -1.47
CA GLN A 489 -21.71 23.39 -2.81
C GLN A 489 -20.56 22.73 -3.57
N SER A 490 -19.36 23.32 -3.62
CA SER A 490 -18.15 22.74 -4.21
C SER A 490 -17.51 21.73 -3.25
N MET A 491 -16.87 20.69 -3.78
CA MET A 491 -16.04 19.75 -3.02
C MET A 491 -14.56 20.05 -3.29
N TRP A 492 -13.80 20.30 -2.21
CA TRP A 492 -12.36 20.53 -2.28
C TRP A 492 -11.63 19.47 -1.46
N TRP A 493 -10.87 18.64 -2.11
CA TRP A 493 -10.25 17.46 -1.54
C TRP A 493 -9.37 17.80 -0.32
N ASN A 494 -9.75 17.25 0.84
CA ASN A 494 -9.10 17.43 2.14
C ASN A 494 -8.87 18.89 2.56
N TYR A 495 -9.67 19.83 2.05
CA TYR A 495 -9.58 21.24 2.41
C TYR A 495 -10.12 21.47 3.83
N ARG A 496 -9.28 22.02 4.71
CA ARG A 496 -9.55 22.08 6.16
C ARG A 496 -10.37 23.31 6.58
N LYS A 497 -10.29 24.40 5.82
CA LYS A 497 -10.97 25.66 6.14
C LYS A 497 -12.45 25.60 5.73
N PRO A 498 -13.37 26.19 6.53
CA PRO A 498 -14.76 26.38 6.07
C PRO A 498 -14.78 27.32 4.86
N LYS A 499 -15.53 26.96 3.82
CA LYS A 499 -15.72 27.81 2.64
C LYS A 499 -16.98 28.68 2.80
N PRO A 500 -17.20 29.73 1.96
CA PRO A 500 -18.41 30.53 1.96
C PRO A 500 -19.65 29.66 1.80
N LEU A 501 -20.70 29.97 2.59
CA LEU A 501 -21.94 29.20 2.63
C LEU A 501 -23.00 29.80 1.72
N LYS A 502 -23.73 28.96 0.99
CA LYS A 502 -24.87 29.35 0.15
C LYS A 502 -26.18 29.27 0.93
N THR A 503 -27.13 30.18 0.64
CA THR A 503 -28.38 30.35 1.40
C THR A 503 -29.39 29.22 1.30
N GLY A 504 -29.29 28.32 0.31
CA GLY A 504 -30.30 27.28 0.00
C GLY A 504 -30.70 26.39 1.18
N ALA A 505 -29.71 25.90 1.96
CA ALA A 505 -29.95 25.09 3.14
C ALA A 505 -30.79 25.82 4.19
N TYR A 506 -30.47 27.08 4.42
CA TYR A 506 -31.07 27.92 5.45
C TYR A 506 -32.48 28.39 5.06
N LYS A 507 -32.74 28.64 3.76
CA LYS A 507 -34.08 28.89 3.22
C LYS A 507 -35.01 27.70 3.48
N PHE A 508 -34.57 26.47 3.31
CA PHE A 508 -35.36 25.28 3.64
C PHE A 508 -35.66 25.19 5.14
N ALA A 509 -34.69 25.47 6.00
CA ALA A 509 -34.89 25.44 7.45
C ALA A 509 -35.87 26.53 7.89
N ALA A 510 -35.68 27.77 7.44
CA ALA A 510 -36.55 28.91 7.78
C ALA A 510 -38.00 28.70 7.31
N ARG A 511 -38.20 28.28 6.05
CA ARG A 511 -39.51 28.02 5.45
C ARG A 511 -40.31 26.94 6.20
N ASN A 512 -39.63 25.89 6.67
CA ASN A 512 -40.29 24.79 7.37
C ASN A 512 -40.27 24.93 8.89
N ASN A 513 -39.80 26.07 9.40
CA ASN A 513 -39.68 26.36 10.82
C ASN A 513 -38.96 25.23 11.61
N VAL A 514 -37.84 24.72 11.05
CA VAL A 514 -37.02 23.70 11.65
C VAL A 514 -35.59 24.21 11.91
N PRO A 515 -34.87 23.66 12.89
CA PRO A 515 -33.50 24.10 13.15
C PRO A 515 -32.52 23.69 12.05
N VAL A 516 -31.41 24.42 11.96
CA VAL A 516 -30.17 23.96 11.31
C VAL A 516 -29.28 23.35 12.36
N LEU A 517 -28.76 22.16 12.11
CA LEU A 517 -27.74 21.48 12.93
C LEU A 517 -26.40 21.56 12.19
N PRO A 518 -25.49 22.47 12.61
CA PRO A 518 -24.18 22.56 11.99
C PRO A 518 -23.29 21.40 12.42
N VAL A 519 -22.71 20.71 11.45
CA VAL A 519 -21.66 19.71 11.67
C VAL A 519 -20.40 20.17 10.94
N PHE A 520 -19.27 20.12 11.59
CA PHE A 520 -17.98 20.42 10.98
C PHE A 520 -17.01 19.28 11.24
N MET A 521 -16.39 18.76 10.19
CA MET A 521 -15.40 17.69 10.30
C MET A 521 -14.02 18.29 10.16
N THR A 522 -13.19 18.10 11.19
CA THR A 522 -11.79 18.46 11.17
C THR A 522 -10.94 17.25 10.79
N MET A 523 -9.79 17.49 10.19
CA MET A 523 -8.89 16.49 9.63
C MET A 523 -7.48 16.70 10.14
N GLN A 524 -6.76 15.61 10.47
CA GLN A 524 -5.34 15.60 10.78
C GLN A 524 -4.66 14.51 9.96
N ASP A 525 -3.42 14.76 9.55
CA ASP A 525 -2.63 13.75 8.85
C ASP A 525 -2.28 12.63 9.81
N SER A 526 -2.49 11.37 9.40
CA SER A 526 -1.98 10.20 10.12
C SER A 526 -0.59 9.82 9.63
N ASP A 527 0.06 8.89 10.34
CA ASP A 527 1.34 8.30 9.91
C ASP A 527 1.19 7.29 8.75
N ILE A 528 -0.04 7.06 8.27
CA ILE A 528 -0.33 6.11 7.21
C ILE A 528 -0.43 6.85 5.89
N ILE A 529 0.41 6.46 4.93
CA ILE A 529 0.35 6.98 3.55
C ILE A 529 -0.56 6.08 2.72
N ASP A 530 -1.53 6.67 2.00
CA ASP A 530 -2.40 5.94 1.08
C ASP A 530 -1.71 5.71 -0.28
N SER A 531 -2.33 4.91 -1.11
CA SER A 531 -1.86 4.57 -2.48
C SER A 531 -1.69 5.78 -3.40
N ASP A 532 -2.27 6.93 -3.08
CA ASP A 532 -2.09 8.19 -3.79
C ASP A 532 -0.89 9.02 -3.30
N GLY A 533 -0.13 8.52 -2.33
CA GLY A 533 1.07 9.15 -1.78
C GLY A 533 0.80 10.26 -0.78
N PHE A 534 -0.44 10.41 -0.30
CA PHE A 534 -0.83 11.39 0.72
C PHE A 534 -1.23 10.71 2.03
N PRO A 535 -1.07 11.38 3.18
CA PRO A 535 -1.49 10.84 4.46
C PRO A 535 -3.00 10.58 4.51
N VAL A 536 -3.37 9.40 5.02
CA VAL A 536 -4.77 9.11 5.38
C VAL A 536 -5.21 10.11 6.45
N GLN A 537 -6.43 10.67 6.30
CA GLN A 537 -6.92 11.67 7.23
C GLN A 537 -7.58 11.04 8.45
N GLU A 538 -7.26 11.55 9.64
CA GLU A 538 -7.95 11.27 10.89
C GLU A 538 -9.06 12.30 11.11
N TYR A 539 -10.31 11.84 11.10
CA TYR A 539 -11.48 12.72 11.22
C TYR A 539 -11.97 12.84 12.67
N THR A 540 -12.18 14.08 13.13
CA THR A 540 -13.00 14.37 14.31
C THR A 540 -14.26 15.10 13.87
N ILE A 541 -15.42 14.58 14.31
CA ILE A 541 -16.73 15.09 13.89
C ILE A 541 -17.31 15.93 15.00
N HIS A 542 -17.51 17.22 14.74
CA HIS A 542 -18.03 18.20 15.69
C HIS A 542 -19.49 18.53 15.34
N VAL A 543 -20.40 18.31 16.27
CA VAL A 543 -21.82 18.65 16.15
C VAL A 543 -22.08 19.89 17.01
N ALA A 544 -22.22 21.03 16.37
CA ALA A 544 -22.47 22.29 17.07
C ALA A 544 -23.94 22.39 17.58
N PRO A 545 -24.23 23.31 18.48
CA PRO A 545 -25.59 23.55 18.93
C PRO A 545 -26.54 23.88 17.78
N PRO A 546 -27.80 23.39 17.81
CA PRO A 546 -28.76 23.65 16.75
C PRO A 546 -29.18 25.14 16.75
N ILE A 547 -29.32 25.72 15.55
CA ILE A 547 -29.71 27.09 15.31
C ILE A 547 -31.20 27.10 14.95
N TYR A 548 -32.03 27.72 15.75
CA TYR A 548 -33.49 27.78 15.54
C TYR A 548 -33.90 29.08 14.82
N PRO A 549 -34.91 29.02 13.92
CA PRO A 549 -35.48 30.23 13.33
C PRO A 549 -36.24 31.07 14.39
N ASP A 550 -36.21 32.36 14.22
CA ASP A 550 -36.95 33.33 15.06
C ASP A 550 -38.32 33.61 14.41
N ALA A 551 -39.39 33.25 15.09
CA ALA A 551 -40.76 33.43 14.60
C ALA A 551 -41.16 34.93 14.35
N SER A 552 -40.39 35.88 14.89
CA SER A 552 -40.62 37.32 14.67
C SER A 552 -40.01 37.85 13.37
N LYS A 553 -39.21 37.04 12.67
CA LYS A 553 -38.44 37.40 11.47
C LYS A 553 -39.00 36.76 10.22
N SER A 554 -38.75 37.40 9.08
CA SER A 554 -39.08 36.82 7.77
C SER A 554 -38.25 35.56 7.45
N GLU A 555 -38.68 34.76 6.47
CA GLU A 555 -37.93 33.60 5.95
C GLU A 555 -36.51 33.99 5.51
N HIS A 556 -36.40 35.12 4.80
CA HIS A 556 -35.13 35.63 4.31
C HIS A 556 -34.18 36.03 5.46
N GLU A 557 -34.67 36.82 6.42
CA GLU A 557 -33.85 37.24 7.58
C GLU A 557 -33.41 36.05 8.41
N ASN A 558 -34.29 35.06 8.65
CA ASN A 558 -33.95 33.85 9.34
C ASN A 558 -32.85 33.07 8.60
N ALA A 559 -32.99 32.88 7.27
CA ALA A 559 -32.01 32.21 6.48
C ALA A 559 -30.60 32.84 6.58
N MET A 560 -30.55 34.19 6.54
CA MET A 560 -29.29 34.93 6.66
C MET A 560 -28.67 34.84 8.06
N ILE A 561 -29.49 34.93 9.11
CA ILE A 561 -29.01 34.82 10.50
C ILE A 561 -28.48 33.41 10.77
N MET A 562 -29.23 32.39 10.37
CA MET A 562 -28.85 30.98 10.57
C MET A 562 -27.58 30.66 9.80
N MET A 563 -27.41 31.19 8.60
CA MET A 563 -26.21 31.00 7.80
C MET A 563 -24.97 31.64 8.45
N LYS A 564 -25.07 32.89 8.90
CA LYS A 564 -23.97 33.59 9.59
C LYS A 564 -23.57 32.88 10.87
N GLU A 565 -24.56 32.43 11.65
CA GLU A 565 -24.29 31.70 12.89
C GLU A 565 -23.67 30.34 12.62
N ASN A 566 -24.11 29.62 11.58
CA ASN A 566 -23.49 28.37 11.17
C ASN A 566 -22.00 28.56 10.80
N TYR A 567 -21.71 29.60 9.98
CA TYR A 567 -20.33 29.91 9.60
C TYR A 567 -19.47 30.27 10.82
N ARG A 568 -20.00 31.07 11.74
CA ARG A 568 -19.34 31.44 13.00
C ARG A 568 -18.98 30.18 13.82
N LEU A 569 -19.92 29.25 13.99
CA LEU A 569 -19.70 28.02 14.73
C LEU A 569 -18.64 27.14 14.06
N TRP A 570 -18.61 27.03 12.74
CA TRP A 570 -17.60 26.31 12.02
C TRP A 570 -16.23 26.97 12.14
N LYS A 571 -16.14 28.27 12.05
CA LYS A 571 -14.93 29.04 12.29
C LYS A 571 -14.39 28.81 13.70
N ASP A 572 -15.24 28.89 14.73
CA ASP A 572 -14.84 28.68 16.12
C ASP A 572 -14.27 27.28 16.34
N ILE A 573 -14.87 26.25 15.70
CA ILE A 573 -14.33 24.87 15.74
C ILE A 573 -12.98 24.80 15.04
N TYR A 574 -12.86 25.39 13.84
CA TYR A 574 -11.61 25.42 13.08
C TYR A 574 -10.48 26.06 13.89
N GLU A 575 -10.69 27.28 14.39
CA GLU A 575 -9.69 28.03 15.15
C GLU A 575 -9.28 27.31 16.46
N LYS A 576 -10.25 26.66 17.12
CA LYS A 576 -9.98 25.85 18.32
C LYS A 576 -9.13 24.60 18.03
N VAL A 577 -9.43 23.88 16.94
CA VAL A 577 -8.77 22.59 16.65
C VAL A 577 -7.39 22.77 16.05
N TYR A 578 -7.22 23.76 15.17
CA TYR A 578 -5.95 24.00 14.49
C TYR A 578 -5.05 25.03 15.20
N ASP A 579 -5.54 25.65 16.29
CA ASP A 579 -4.86 26.69 17.07
C ASP A 579 -4.35 27.85 16.19
N GLU A 580 -5.14 28.22 15.18
CA GLU A 580 -4.82 29.29 14.25
C GLU A 580 -6.07 30.10 13.86
N LYS A 581 -5.88 31.40 13.55
CA LYS A 581 -6.96 32.24 13.04
C LYS A 581 -7.32 31.87 11.62
N LEU A 582 -8.61 31.73 11.35
CA LEU A 582 -9.11 31.49 10.01
C LEU A 582 -8.80 32.67 9.09
N THR A 583 -7.95 32.44 8.11
CA THR A 583 -7.59 33.40 7.05
C THR A 583 -7.57 32.71 5.70
N TYR A 584 -7.80 33.47 4.63
CA TYR A 584 -7.74 33.00 3.27
C TYR A 584 -6.65 33.74 2.49
N THR A 585 -5.97 33.06 1.59
CA THR A 585 -4.88 33.65 0.79
C THR A 585 -5.36 34.76 -0.15
N CYS A 586 -6.64 34.77 -0.53
CA CYS A 586 -7.27 35.88 -1.28
C CYS A 586 -7.51 37.16 -0.42
N GLY A 587 -7.24 37.12 0.88
CA GLY A 587 -7.46 38.25 1.79
C GLY A 587 -8.93 38.54 2.11
N MET A 588 -9.86 37.72 1.65
CA MET A 588 -11.32 37.93 1.94
C MET A 588 -11.63 37.63 3.42
N ASN A 589 -12.53 38.42 3.97
CA ASN A 589 -13.09 38.21 5.29
C ASN A 589 -14.62 38.05 5.18
N PHE A 590 -15.09 36.82 5.29
CA PHE A 590 -16.49 36.44 5.15
C PHE A 590 -17.38 36.87 6.34
N GLU A 591 -16.83 37.51 7.37
CA GLU A 591 -17.60 38.08 8.48
C GLU A 591 -18.10 39.49 8.17
N ASN A 592 -17.53 40.19 7.19
CA ASN A 592 -17.94 41.55 6.84
C ASN A 592 -19.31 41.56 6.16
N SER A 593 -20.20 42.37 6.67
CA SER A 593 -21.57 42.52 6.15
C SER A 593 -21.60 42.99 4.68
N GLU A 594 -20.56 43.66 4.20
CA GLU A 594 -20.44 44.11 2.80
C GLU A 594 -20.14 42.97 1.84
N PHE A 595 -19.26 41.99 2.21
CA PHE A 595 -19.01 40.79 1.41
C PHE A 595 -20.31 40.00 1.19
N TYR A 596 -21.10 39.79 2.24
CA TYR A 596 -22.40 39.13 2.10
C TYR A 596 -23.38 39.94 1.23
N LYS A 597 -23.30 41.26 1.21
CA LYS A 597 -24.14 42.13 0.35
C LYS A 597 -23.73 42.03 -1.12
N GLU A 598 -22.43 42.10 -1.45
CA GLU A 598 -21.96 41.99 -2.82
C GLU A 598 -22.17 40.58 -3.37
N PHE A 599 -21.79 39.56 -2.63
CA PHE A 599 -21.88 38.15 -3.04
C PHE A 599 -23.33 37.68 -3.23
N PHE A 600 -24.30 38.28 -2.57
CA PHE A 600 -25.71 37.92 -2.67
C PHE A 600 -26.49 38.80 -3.64
N ASN A 601 -26.08 40.04 -3.90
CA ASN A 601 -26.69 40.87 -4.93
C ASN A 601 -26.42 40.32 -6.34
N ASP A 602 -25.23 39.86 -6.62
CA ASP A 602 -24.89 39.25 -7.92
C ASP A 602 -25.57 37.89 -8.16
N ASN A 603 -25.97 37.17 -7.10
CA ASN A 603 -26.66 35.88 -7.21
C ASN A 603 -28.20 35.94 -7.07
N GLU A 604 -28.78 37.05 -6.64
CA GLU A 604 -30.25 37.22 -6.64
C GLU A 604 -30.81 37.29 -8.07
N GLU A 605 -30.12 37.90 -9.02
CA GLU A 605 -30.54 37.91 -10.43
C GLU A 605 -30.56 36.50 -11.06
N LEU A 606 -29.70 35.58 -10.58
CA LEU A 606 -29.69 34.16 -11.00
C LEU A 606 -30.70 33.30 -10.24
N SER A 607 -31.07 33.66 -8.99
CA SER A 607 -32.00 32.87 -8.18
C SER A 607 -33.47 33.21 -8.43
N GLU A 608 -33.77 34.35 -9.04
CA GLU A 608 -35.13 34.66 -9.55
C GLU A 608 -35.45 33.97 -10.88
N GLN A 609 -34.43 33.40 -11.56
CA GLN A 609 -34.60 32.63 -12.79
C GLN A 609 -34.65 31.10 -12.56
N VAL A 610 -34.57 30.60 -11.32
CA VAL A 610 -34.65 29.16 -10.98
C VAL A 610 -35.87 28.86 -10.07
#